data_d537cf971c89f710825600a7def6101d
#
_entry.id   d537cf971c89f710825600a7def6101d
#
_cell.length_a   1.000
_cell.length_b   1.000
_cell.length_c   1.000
_cell.angle_alpha   90.00
_cell.angle_beta   90.00
_cell.angle_gamma   90.00
#
_symmetry.space_group_name_H-M   'P 1'
#
loop_
_entity.id
_entity.type
_entity.pdbx_description
1 polymer ?
#
loop_
_entity_poly.entity_id
_entity_poly.type
_entity_poly.pdbx_seq_one_letter_code
_entity_poly.pdbx_strand_id
1 'polypeptide(L)'
;MNSANIKLILITTPAWHTYYDNLDKRQLNKMYEVIRKIPEVKYYDYLKDKRFVEDDFYDPDHLSDIGARKFTLILKSEVLDKD
;
A
#
# COMPACT_ATOMS: atom_id res chain seq x y z
N MET A 1 -19.78 11.92 15.67
CA MET A 1 -19.01 11.72 15.59
C MET A 1 -18.11 11.75 15.91
N ASN A 2 -18.53 11.64 16.74
CA ASN A 2 -17.63 11.95 16.97
C ASN A 2 -16.80 11.40 16.18
N SER A 3 -17.10 11.30 15.63
CA SER A 3 -16.23 11.28 14.52
C SER A 3 -14.82 11.60 14.89
N ALA A 4 -14.62 12.14 16.05
CA ALA A 4 -13.29 12.51 16.53
C ALA A 4 -12.36 11.31 16.67
N ASN A 5 -12.90 10.09 16.75
CA ASN A 5 -12.11 8.89 16.94
C ASN A 5 -11.86 8.10 15.67
N ILE A 6 -12.23 8.66 14.53
CA ILE A 6 -12.00 7.99 13.26
C ILE A 6 -10.55 8.21 12.82
N LYS A 7 -9.83 7.10 12.66
CA LYS A 7 -8.47 7.12 12.10
C LYS A 7 -8.52 6.74 10.64
N LEU A 8 -7.89 7.55 9.81
CA LEU A 8 -7.79 7.23 8.39
C LEU A 8 -6.45 6.57 8.11
N ILE A 9 -6.49 5.39 7.55
CA ILE A 9 -5.29 4.64 7.17
C ILE A 9 -5.32 4.46 5.67
N LEU A 10 -4.29 4.94 5.00
CA LEU A 10 -4.14 4.78 3.56
C LEU A 10 -3.02 3.77 3.29
N ILE A 11 -3.27 2.88 2.35
CA ILE A 11 -2.33 1.80 2.04
C ILE A 11 -2.16 1.74 0.53
N THR A 12 -0.89 1.77 0.07
CA THR A 12 -0.57 1.48 -1.32
C THR A 12 -0.18 0.00 -1.38
N THR A 13 -0.89 -0.76 -2.21
CA THR A 13 -0.66 -2.19 -2.32
C THR A 13 0.64 -2.49 -3.05
N PRO A 14 1.27 -3.65 -2.79
CA PRO A 14 2.48 -4.04 -3.51
C PRO A 14 2.22 -4.20 -5.01
N ALA A 15 3.24 -3.94 -5.82
CA ALA A 15 3.20 -4.16 -7.26
C ALA A 15 4.53 -4.74 -7.71
N TRP A 16 4.49 -5.47 -8.82
CA TRP A 16 5.71 -6.02 -9.39
C TRP A 16 6.50 -4.92 -10.11
N HIS A 17 7.82 -5.05 -10.16
CA HIS A 17 8.67 -3.96 -10.67
C HIS A 17 8.33 -3.50 -12.08
N THR A 18 7.80 -4.38 -12.92
CA THR A 18 7.42 -3.97 -14.29
C THR A 18 6.28 -2.96 -14.27
N TYR A 19 5.42 -2.99 -13.24
CA TYR A 19 4.37 -2.01 -13.11
C TYR A 19 4.91 -0.66 -12.61
N TYR A 20 5.60 -0.66 -11.46
CA TYR A 20 6.01 0.63 -10.87
C TYR A 20 7.16 1.28 -11.62
N ASP A 21 7.96 0.50 -12.38
CA ASP A 21 9.02 1.07 -13.22
C ASP A 21 8.46 1.86 -14.39
N ASN A 22 7.21 1.57 -14.79
CA ASN A 22 6.54 2.24 -15.89
C ASN A 22 5.54 3.29 -15.43
N LEU A 23 5.43 3.53 -14.14
CA LEU A 23 4.52 4.56 -13.63
C LEU A 23 5.06 5.95 -13.94
N ASP A 24 4.15 6.86 -14.25
CA ASP A 24 4.50 8.27 -14.46
C ASP A 24 4.88 8.87 -13.10
N LYS A 25 6.13 9.28 -12.98
CA LYS A 25 6.64 9.82 -11.72
C LYS A 25 5.93 11.09 -11.29
N ARG A 26 5.43 11.87 -12.25
CA ARG A 26 4.70 13.09 -11.92
C ARG A 26 3.37 12.79 -11.27
N GLN A 27 2.66 11.76 -11.76
CA GLN A 27 1.41 11.35 -11.15
C GLN A 27 1.64 10.76 -9.76
N LEU A 28 2.69 9.97 -9.62
CA LEU A 28 3.04 9.37 -8.33
C LEU A 28 3.39 10.45 -7.30
N ASN A 29 4.21 11.42 -7.70
CA ASN A 29 4.58 12.53 -6.82
C ASN A 29 3.36 13.37 -6.42
N LYS A 30 2.44 13.58 -7.35
CA LYS A 30 1.22 14.32 -7.07
C LYS A 30 0.35 13.59 -6.06
N MET A 31 0.26 12.28 -6.18
CA MET A 31 -0.46 11.45 -5.22
C MET A 31 0.12 11.60 -3.83
N TYR A 32 1.44 11.55 -3.70
CA TYR A 32 2.11 11.71 -2.40
C TYR A 32 1.89 13.10 -1.82
N GLU A 33 1.87 14.13 -2.66
CA GLU A 33 1.58 15.48 -2.19
C GLU A 33 0.18 15.60 -1.62
N VAL A 34 -0.80 14.99 -2.29
CA VAL A 34 -2.18 14.99 -1.81
C VAL A 34 -2.27 14.28 -0.47
N ILE A 35 -1.61 13.12 -0.34
CA ILE A 35 -1.63 12.36 0.91
C ILE A 35 -1.04 13.18 2.05
N ARG A 36 0.07 13.89 1.81
CA ARG A 36 0.71 14.70 2.84
C ARG A 36 -0.15 15.85 3.35
N LYS A 37 -1.12 16.30 2.53
CA LYS A 37 -2.01 17.37 2.92
C LYS A 37 -3.20 16.93 3.76
N ILE A 38 -3.41 15.61 3.88
CA ILE A 38 -4.51 15.07 4.68
C ILE A 38 -4.05 14.99 6.13
N PRO A 39 -4.70 15.71 7.06
CA PRO A 39 -4.29 15.69 8.47
C PRO A 39 -4.67 14.36 9.13
N GLU A 40 -3.84 13.93 10.08
CA GLU A 40 -4.12 12.77 10.94
C GLU A 40 -4.30 11.47 10.17
N VAL A 41 -3.67 11.34 8.99
CA VAL A 41 -3.70 10.11 8.23
C VAL A 41 -2.41 9.33 8.46
N LYS A 42 -2.54 8.02 8.63
CA LYS A 42 -1.39 7.12 8.62
C LYS A 42 -1.30 6.53 7.21
N TYR A 43 -0.12 6.58 6.63
CA TYR A 43 0.10 6.07 5.29
C TYR A 43 1.16 4.97 5.29
N TYR A 44 0.81 3.84 4.71
CA TYR A 44 1.70 2.69 4.57
C TYR A 44 1.92 2.42 3.08
N ASP A 45 3.15 2.51 2.63
CA ASP A 45 3.49 2.34 1.22
C ASP A 45 4.19 1.00 1.03
N TYR A 46 3.49 0.07 0.39
CA TYR A 46 4.02 -1.26 0.08
C TYR A 46 4.32 -1.44 -1.39
N LEU A 47 4.26 -0.36 -2.19
CA LEU A 47 4.40 -0.45 -3.65
C LEU A 47 5.66 -1.19 -4.07
N LYS A 48 6.78 -0.87 -3.45
CA LYS A 48 8.09 -1.45 -3.79
C LYS A 48 8.60 -2.40 -2.72
N ASP A 49 7.71 -3.01 -1.94
CA ASP A 49 8.10 -3.90 -0.86
C ASP A 49 8.80 -5.14 -1.41
N LYS A 50 10.03 -5.34 -0.99
CA LYS A 50 10.88 -6.41 -1.51
C LYS A 50 10.55 -7.79 -0.97
N ARG A 51 9.65 -7.89 0.00
CA ARG A 51 9.19 -9.17 0.51
C ARG A 51 8.31 -9.91 -0.49
N PHE A 52 7.82 -9.20 -1.51
CA PHE A 52 6.97 -9.77 -2.54
C PHE A 52 7.81 -10.14 -3.76
N VAL A 53 7.61 -11.38 -4.24
CA VAL A 53 8.33 -11.93 -5.39
C VAL A 53 7.34 -12.18 -6.52
N GLU A 54 7.84 -12.59 -7.69
CA GLU A 54 7.01 -12.73 -8.88
C GLU A 54 5.79 -13.63 -8.66
N ASP A 55 5.97 -14.74 -7.91
CA ASP A 55 4.87 -15.67 -7.67
C ASP A 55 3.76 -15.08 -6.81
N ASP A 56 4.01 -13.96 -6.16
CA ASP A 56 3.01 -13.28 -5.35
C ASP A 56 2.05 -12.44 -6.19
N PHE A 57 2.29 -12.34 -7.50
CA PHE A 57 1.50 -11.48 -8.38
C PHE A 57 0.83 -12.29 -9.49
N TYR A 58 -0.45 -12.00 -9.70
CA TYR A 58 -1.21 -12.51 -10.83
C TYR A 58 -0.89 -11.67 -12.08
N ASP A 59 -0.96 -10.35 -11.92
CA ASP A 59 -0.54 -9.34 -12.90
C ASP A 59 0.43 -8.41 -12.19
N PRO A 60 1.21 -7.59 -12.91
CA PRO A 60 2.15 -6.68 -12.25
C PRO A 60 1.54 -5.75 -11.20
N ASP A 61 0.26 -5.45 -11.30
CA ASP A 61 -0.42 -4.59 -10.33
C ASP A 61 -1.50 -5.31 -9.52
N HIS A 62 -1.58 -6.64 -9.60
CA HIS A 62 -2.55 -7.44 -8.85
C HIS A 62 -1.88 -8.62 -8.17
N LEU A 63 -2.19 -8.81 -6.89
CA LEU A 63 -1.65 -9.93 -6.13
C LEU A 63 -2.35 -11.23 -6.51
N SER A 64 -1.57 -12.31 -6.55
CA SER A 64 -2.13 -13.67 -6.63
C SER A 64 -2.74 -14.04 -5.28
N ASP A 65 -3.40 -15.21 -5.21
CA ASP A 65 -3.93 -15.69 -3.94
C ASP A 65 -2.85 -15.84 -2.88
N ILE A 66 -1.67 -16.31 -3.29
CA ILE A 66 -0.53 -16.47 -2.38
C ILE A 66 -0.05 -15.10 -1.90
N GLY A 67 0.09 -14.15 -2.84
CA GLY A 67 0.52 -12.80 -2.51
C GLY A 67 -0.50 -12.07 -1.62
N ALA A 68 -1.78 -12.27 -1.88
CA ALA A 68 -2.83 -11.64 -1.09
C ALA A 68 -2.81 -12.16 0.35
N ARG A 69 -2.60 -13.45 0.55
CA ARG A 69 -2.48 -14.01 1.90
C ARG A 69 -1.26 -13.45 2.63
N LYS A 70 -0.14 -13.38 1.93
CA LYS A 70 1.08 -12.80 2.49
C LYS A 70 0.83 -11.35 2.91
N PHE A 71 0.22 -10.57 2.04
CA PHE A 71 -0.07 -9.17 2.32
C PHE A 71 -1.02 -9.01 3.51
N THR A 72 -2.04 -9.85 3.59
CA THR A 72 -2.97 -9.84 4.71
C THR A 72 -2.25 -10.07 6.04
N LEU A 73 -1.34 -11.04 6.08
CA LEU A 73 -0.56 -11.32 7.30
C LEU A 73 0.35 -10.15 7.66
N ILE A 74 0.97 -9.52 6.67
CA ILE A 74 1.80 -8.34 6.89
C ILE A 74 0.98 -7.18 7.45
N LEU A 75 -0.18 -6.91 6.85
CA LEU A 75 -1.06 -5.86 7.32
C LEU A 75 -1.52 -6.11 8.74
N LYS A 76 -1.89 -7.35 9.05
CA LYS A 76 -2.31 -7.70 10.40
C LYS A 76 -1.19 -7.39 11.39
N SER A 77 0.02 -7.80 11.08
CA SER A 77 1.16 -7.62 11.98
C SER A 77 1.61 -6.16 12.07
N GLU A 78 1.68 -5.46 10.95
CA GLU A 78 2.29 -4.13 10.91
C GLU A 78 1.32 -2.98 11.08
N VAL A 79 0.07 -3.19 10.75
CA VAL A 79 -0.94 -2.12 10.77
C VAL A 79 -1.99 -2.38 11.83
N LEU A 80 -2.66 -3.51 11.76
CA LEU A 80 -3.82 -3.77 12.62
C LEU A 80 -3.45 -4.11 14.06
N ASP A 81 -2.40 -4.90 14.27
CA ASP A 81 -1.99 -5.29 15.61
C ASP A 81 -1.26 -4.18 16.37
N LYS A 82 -0.75 -3.16 15.66
CA LYS A 82 -0.07 -2.04 16.29
C LYS A 82 -1.01 -0.92 16.74
N ASP A 83 -2.19 -0.93 16.22
CA ASP A 83 -3.20 0.05 16.58
C ASP A 83 -4.23 -0.56 17.48
#